data_8976103bb9ee768bb25c1a2a3b03be0b
#
_entry.id   8976103bb9ee768bb25c1a2a3b03be0b
#
_cell.length_a   1.000
_cell.length_b   1.000
_cell.length_c   1.000
_cell.angle_alpha   90.00
_cell.angle_beta   90.00
_cell.angle_gamma   90.00
#
_symmetry.space_group_name_H-M   'P 1'
#
loop_
_entity.id
_entity.type
_entity.pdbx_description
1 polymer ?
#
loop_
_entity_poly.entity_id
_entity_poly.type
_entity_poly.pdbx_seq_one_letter_code
_entity_poly.pdbx_strand_id
1 'polypeptide(L)' 'DAFNEMGGKLSFSLAMLDVKNNGFVINAMHTREGCYTYIKEIIDGNSVIVLSGEEQEALNNAMGENNIAK' A
#
# COMPACT_ATOMS: atom_id res chain seq x y z
N ASP A 1 -4.66 8.27 6.73
CA ASP A 1 -3.70 9.16 6.13
C ASP A 1 -2.62 8.37 5.39
N ALA A 2 -2.39 8.69 4.11
CA ALA A 2 -1.48 7.91 3.28
C ALA A 2 -0.01 8.34 3.45
N PHE A 3 0.24 9.47 4.09
CA PHE A 3 1.60 10.01 4.20
C PHE A 3 2.11 9.98 5.63
N ASN A 4 3.35 9.54 5.78
CA ASN A 4 4.06 9.57 7.06
C ASN A 4 5.41 10.25 6.87
N GLU A 5 5.75 11.12 7.80
CA GLU A 5 7.07 11.75 7.83
C GLU A 5 7.72 11.44 9.17
N MET A 6 8.94 10.94 9.13
CA MET A 6 9.67 10.61 10.34
C MET A 6 11.16 10.74 10.07
N GLY A 7 11.86 11.56 10.89
CA GLY A 7 13.30 11.70 10.80
C GLY A 7 13.81 12.19 9.45
N GLY A 8 13.07 13.10 8.80
CA GLY A 8 13.46 13.61 7.48
C GLY A 8 13.11 12.69 6.33
N LYS A 9 12.34 11.66 6.59
CA LYS A 9 11.84 10.73 5.57
C LYS A 9 10.35 10.96 5.38
N LEU A 10 9.92 10.92 4.12
CA LEU A 10 8.51 10.97 3.77
C LEU A 10 8.16 9.68 3.06
N SER A 11 7.15 8.98 3.52
CA SER A 11 6.72 7.75 2.87
C SER A 11 5.21 7.71 2.74
N PHE A 12 4.73 6.96 1.75
CA PHE A 12 3.31 6.66 1.65
C PHE A 12 3.11 5.28 1.04
N SER A 13 1.97 4.69 1.35
CA SER A 13 1.54 3.46 0.73
C SER A 13 0.12 3.65 0.19
N LEU A 14 -0.10 3.12 -1.01
CA LEU A 14 -1.39 3.22 -1.70
C LEU A 14 -1.74 1.86 -2.24
N ALA A 15 -2.95 1.39 -1.93
CA ALA A 15 -3.47 0.15 -2.48
C ALA A 15 -4.59 0.46 -3.46
N MET A 16 -4.54 -0.14 -4.63
CA MET A 16 -5.60 -0.05 -5.63
C MET A 16 -6.04 -1.45 -6.00
N LEU A 17 -7.31 -1.74 -5.76
CA LEU A 17 -7.87 -3.06 -5.98
C LEU A 17 -9.13 -2.96 -6.81
N ASP A 18 -9.38 -4.01 -7.60
CA ASP A 18 -10.68 -4.16 -8.24
C ASP A 18 -11.68 -4.78 -7.25
N VAL A 19 -12.91 -4.99 -7.68
CA VAL A 19 -13.97 -5.50 -6.79
C VAL A 19 -13.71 -6.94 -6.31
N LYS A 20 -12.75 -7.63 -6.92
CA LYS A 20 -12.37 -9.00 -6.53
C LYS A 20 -11.12 -9.02 -5.66
N ASN A 21 -10.66 -7.84 -5.22
CA ASN A 21 -9.46 -7.67 -4.40
C ASN A 21 -8.18 -8.08 -5.14
N ASN A 22 -8.13 -7.84 -6.44
CA ASN A 22 -6.92 -7.99 -7.26
C ASN A 22 -6.41 -6.60 -7.63
N GLY A 23 -5.11 -6.41 -7.58
CA GLY A 23 -4.51 -5.14 -7.93
C GLY A 23 -3.08 -5.05 -7.43
N PHE A 24 -2.75 -3.94 -6.78
CA PHE A 24 -1.37 -3.72 -6.35
C PHE A 24 -1.32 -2.75 -5.16
N VAL A 25 -0.20 -2.81 -4.46
CA VAL A 25 0.17 -1.83 -3.44
C VAL A 25 1.44 -1.14 -3.89
N ILE A 26 1.42 0.18 -3.89
CA ILE A 26 2.60 1.00 -4.15
C ILE A 26 3.09 1.55 -2.82
N ASN A 27 4.39 1.38 -2.55
CA ASN A 27 5.04 2.02 -1.42
C ASN A 27 6.12 2.93 -1.96
N ALA A 28 6.02 4.21 -1.69
CA ALA A 28 7.01 5.20 -2.11
C ALA A 28 7.65 5.83 -0.89
N MET A 29 8.96 6.00 -0.94
CA MET A 29 9.73 6.56 0.16
C MET A 29 10.70 7.60 -0.38
N HIS A 30 10.68 8.78 0.22
CA HIS A 30 11.60 9.86 -0.11
C HIS A 30 12.51 10.12 1.07
N THR A 31 13.81 10.05 0.84
CA THR A 31 14.82 10.33 1.87
C THR A 31 15.81 11.32 1.33
N ARG A 32 16.77 11.74 2.17
CA ARG A 32 17.88 12.60 1.73
C ARG A 32 18.72 11.95 0.64
N GLU A 33 18.76 10.64 0.60
CA GLU A 33 19.61 9.87 -0.30
C GLU A 33 18.93 9.55 -1.61
N GLY A 34 17.62 9.75 -1.71
CA GLY A 34 16.90 9.49 -2.94
C GLY A 34 15.46 9.08 -2.71
N CYS A 35 14.82 8.70 -3.80
CA CYS A 35 13.44 8.22 -3.79
C CYS A 35 13.40 6.75 -4.18
N TYR A 36 12.60 5.98 -3.46
CA TYR A 36 12.45 4.55 -3.69
C TYR A 36 10.98 4.24 -3.87
N THR A 37 10.66 3.44 -4.87
CA THR A 37 9.27 3.02 -5.12
C THR A 37 9.22 1.51 -5.29
N TYR A 38 8.31 0.88 -4.56
CA TYR A 38 8.10 -0.56 -4.61
C TYR A 38 6.66 -0.82 -4.97
N ILE A 39 6.43 -1.78 -5.88
CA ILE A 39 5.09 -2.18 -6.29
C ILE A 39 4.98 -3.67 -6.01
N LYS A 40 3.92 -4.05 -5.29
CA LYS A 40 3.66 -5.45 -4.95
C LYS A 40 2.28 -5.83 -5.44
N GLU A 41 2.20 -6.95 -6.14
CA GLU A 41 0.94 -7.43 -6.68
C GLU A 41 0.07 -8.07 -5.61
N ILE A 42 -1.23 -7.81 -5.68
CA ILE A 42 -2.22 -8.40 -4.78
C ILE A 42 -3.16 -9.27 -5.61
N ILE A 43 -3.35 -10.49 -5.18
CA ILE A 43 -4.27 -11.44 -5.81
C ILE A 43 -5.19 -11.97 -4.72
N ASP A 44 -6.47 -11.77 -4.92
CA ASP A 44 -7.51 -12.23 -3.99
C ASP A 44 -7.25 -11.76 -2.56
N GLY A 45 -6.80 -10.52 -2.43
CA GLY A 45 -6.52 -9.91 -1.13
C GLY A 45 -5.20 -10.30 -0.49
N ASN A 46 -4.35 -11.05 -1.20
CA ASN A 46 -3.10 -11.58 -0.66
C ASN A 46 -1.90 -11.16 -1.48
N SER A 47 -0.77 -10.98 -0.81
CA SER A 47 0.51 -10.70 -1.45
C SER A 47 1.44 -11.91 -1.26
N VAL A 48 2.14 -12.29 -2.33
CA VAL A 48 3.18 -13.33 -2.26
C VAL A 48 4.40 -12.78 -1.52
N ILE A 49 4.64 -11.48 -1.64
CA ILE A 49 5.77 -10.81 -1.00
C ILE A 49 5.30 -10.20 0.32
N VAL A 50 6.12 -10.30 1.36
CA VAL A 50 5.77 -9.73 2.66
C VAL A 50 5.53 -8.24 2.55
N LEU A 51 4.42 -7.76 3.12
CA LEU A 51 4.07 -6.35 3.17
C LEU A 51 4.58 -5.73 4.46
N SER A 52 5.01 -4.47 4.39
CA SER A 52 5.28 -3.69 5.60
C SER A 52 3.96 -3.40 6.31
N GLY A 53 4.04 -2.94 7.57
CA GLY A 53 2.84 -2.58 8.31
C GLY A 53 2.03 -1.49 7.62
N GLU A 54 2.70 -0.51 7.04
CA GLU A 54 2.06 0.58 6.31
C GLU A 54 1.35 0.09 5.04
N GLU A 55 2.01 -0.81 4.30
CA GLU A 55 1.43 -1.42 3.11
C GLU A 55 0.23 -2.29 3.47
N GLN A 56 0.34 -3.05 4.55
CA GLN A 56 -0.77 -3.90 5.00
C GLN A 56 -1.97 -3.07 5.42
N GLU A 57 -1.74 -1.95 6.08
CA GLU A 57 -2.81 -1.04 6.47
C GLU A 57 -3.52 -0.48 5.23
N ALA A 58 -2.76 -0.06 4.22
CA ALA A 58 -3.33 0.45 2.98
C ALA A 58 -4.18 -0.62 2.29
N LEU A 59 -3.67 -1.86 2.26
CA LEU A 59 -4.40 -2.98 1.68
C LEU A 59 -5.69 -3.27 2.45
N ASN A 60 -5.63 -3.27 3.77
CA ASN A 60 -6.81 -3.52 4.59
C ASN A 60 -7.88 -2.46 4.36
N ASN A 61 -7.49 -1.20 4.24
CA ASN A 61 -8.44 -0.12 3.98
C ASN A 61 -9.10 -0.28 2.61
N ALA A 62 -8.35 -0.65 1.59
CA ALA A 62 -8.88 -0.86 0.25
C ALA A 62 -9.87 -2.04 0.23
N MET A 63 -9.55 -3.12 0.92
CA MET A 63 -10.46 -4.27 1.02
C MET A 63 -11.71 -3.93 1.81
N GLY A 64 -11.59 -3.08 2.83
CA GLY A 64 -12.72 -2.60 3.61
C GLY A 64 -13.69 -1.82 2.76
N GLU A 65 -13.21 -0.97 1.86
CA GLU A 65 -14.06 -0.22 0.93
C GLU A 65 -14.81 -1.15 -0.02
N ASN A 66 -14.16 -2.19 -0.52
CA ASN A 66 -14.82 -3.18 -1.37
C ASN A 66 -15.94 -3.90 -0.62
N ASN A 67 -15.73 -4.21 0.65
CA ASN A 67 -16.74 -4.86 1.47
C ASN A 67 -17.95 -3.95 1.73
N ILE A 68 -17.69 -2.66 1.89
CA ILE A 68 -18.76 -1.68 2.10
C ILE A 68 -19.56 -1.47 0.82
N ALA A 69 -18.90 -1.50 -0.34
CA ALA A 69 -19.53 -1.26 -1.63
C ALA A 69 -20.47 -2.38 -2.09
N LYS A 70 -20.42 -3.51 -1.43
CA LYS A 70 -21.36 -4.61 -1.71
C LYS A 70 -22.73 -4.35 -1.05
#